data_f1a12bdd366501ba08d959db9f82e121
#
_entry.id   f1a12bdd366501ba08d959db9f82e121
#
_cell.length_a   1.000
_cell.length_b   1.000
_cell.length_c   1.000
_cell.angle_alpha   90.00
_cell.angle_beta   90.00
_cell.angle_gamma   90.00
#
_symmetry.space_group_name_H-M   'P 1'
#
loop_
_entity.id
_entity.type
_entity.pdbx_description
1 polymer ?
#
loop_
_entity_poly.entity_id
_entity_poly.type
_entity_poly.pdbx_seq_one_letter_code
_entity_poly.pdbx_strand_id
1 'polypeptide(L)'
;MATPWAAGLLPAWPAGVLAAGGAGALAWRRARAMLDRFDTEPREGFVIPSDVPPPVCMGQGGLRVGLTTDRNRPVDLPDDLGVRHTAIIGQSGVGKTTLGEYLLWQQTARGGGWLFIDAKIDRDTRDHLAYMCRLLGREDELYIIDVSDPDNANTYNPILHGDPDEVASRLMNLIPSAETNPGADFYRQSANHALTVIIAALQAANQRYHFGDLSILLQSDKALEQLERMTPQGPERRALSIFLDQFRSRSKEGTRIDLNRLKQVLGGMAGRIALFAQGKFGRVFNVYAPEIVLTEIIRRGHMLYVSLPPMGKDAAALNLGKMIVSDLRSAVAHIQDLPKRERPNPPFIGLLDEMGAYVMEGVARLFEQARSAGIALVPAFQSFSQLNRVSPDFADIVVQNTWNKILFKFGTKDSTEDAAEILGKTRRYQRTVSVSANQGESAQFLRTTPQSSHSDAGGMGESWREVEEYRVTPDQLRAMDKGQAVMMMGARLYHLRTPMLHFPEDVPACRVVRHRTRVPRGQQTLHFEERLHEFLTPMD
;
A
#
# COMPACT_ATOMS: atom_id res chain seq x y z
N MET A 1 -42.27 -23.81 -4.70
CA MET A 1 -43.15 -25.02 -4.75
C MET A 1 -42.43 -26.08 -3.91
N ALA A 2 -43.03 -26.48 -2.78
CA ALA A 2 -42.51 -27.58 -1.99
C ALA A 2 -42.73 -28.86 -2.81
N THR A 3 -41.66 -29.62 -3.01
CA THR A 3 -41.75 -30.91 -3.71
C THR A 3 -42.72 -31.83 -2.96
N PRO A 4 -43.54 -32.66 -3.66
CA PRO A 4 -44.51 -33.61 -3.04
C PRO A 4 -43.85 -34.58 -2.02
N TRP A 5 -42.58 -34.68 -2.02
CA TRP A 5 -41.72 -35.53 -1.13
C TRP A 5 -41.76 -35.12 0.33
N ALA A 6 -41.79 -33.81 0.62
CA ALA A 6 -41.85 -33.33 2.00
C ALA A 6 -43.22 -33.62 2.67
N ALA A 7 -44.24 -33.70 1.86
CA ALA A 7 -45.61 -34.00 2.35
C ALA A 7 -45.82 -35.50 2.63
N GLY A 8 -45.07 -36.39 1.95
CA GLY A 8 -45.25 -37.84 2.10
C GLY A 8 -44.54 -38.45 3.33
N LEU A 9 -43.67 -37.74 3.98
CA LEU A 9 -42.97 -38.23 5.17
C LEU A 9 -43.63 -37.80 6.50
N LEU A 10 -44.70 -36.99 6.45
CA LEU A 10 -45.32 -36.41 7.65
C LEU A 10 -46.53 -37.19 8.23
N PRO A 11 -47.23 -38.16 7.54
CA PRO A 11 -48.46 -38.74 8.09
C PRO A 11 -48.29 -40.00 8.95
N ALA A 12 -47.07 -40.47 9.25
CA ALA A 12 -46.89 -41.78 9.87
C ALA A 12 -46.42 -41.77 11.33
N TRP A 13 -46.56 -40.69 12.05
CA TRP A 13 -46.11 -40.65 13.45
C TRP A 13 -47.26 -40.85 14.41
N PRO A 14 -47.26 -41.91 15.20
CA PRO A 14 -48.32 -42.13 16.17
C PRO A 14 -48.29 -41.13 17.32
N ALA A 15 -49.47 -40.84 17.88
CA ALA A 15 -49.75 -39.81 18.88
C ALA A 15 -49.02 -39.95 20.25
N GLY A 16 -48.07 -40.86 20.39
CA GLY A 16 -47.26 -41.03 21.60
C GLY A 16 -46.02 -40.14 21.72
N VAL A 17 -45.80 -39.20 20.79
CA VAL A 17 -44.54 -38.47 20.66
C VAL A 17 -44.60 -37.04 21.18
N LEU A 18 -45.54 -36.71 22.09
CA LEU A 18 -45.54 -35.36 22.74
C LEU A 18 -44.28 -35.09 23.61
N ALA A 19 -43.56 -36.11 24.06
CA ALA A 19 -42.29 -36.00 24.76
C ALA A 19 -41.07 -35.85 23.80
N ALA A 20 -41.19 -36.19 22.52
CA ALA A 20 -40.17 -36.07 21.51
C ALA A 20 -40.34 -34.82 20.64
N GLY A 21 -41.34 -33.98 20.87
CA GLY A 21 -41.66 -32.80 20.08
C GLY A 21 -40.52 -31.76 20.04
N GLY A 22 -39.78 -31.63 21.10
CA GLY A 22 -38.60 -30.74 21.16
C GLY A 22 -37.42 -31.23 20.31
N ALA A 23 -37.15 -32.54 20.35
CA ALA A 23 -36.05 -33.15 19.56
C ALA A 23 -36.40 -33.19 18.06
N GLY A 24 -37.69 -33.48 17.73
CA GLY A 24 -38.17 -33.48 16.36
C GLY A 24 -38.18 -32.08 15.74
N ALA A 25 -38.57 -31.04 16.50
CA ALA A 25 -38.53 -29.64 16.06
C ALA A 25 -37.06 -29.15 15.87
N LEU A 26 -36.15 -29.60 16.71
CA LEU A 26 -34.72 -29.28 16.57
C LEU A 26 -34.09 -30.02 15.38
N ALA A 27 -34.44 -31.29 15.18
CA ALA A 27 -34.02 -32.06 14.02
C ALA A 27 -34.60 -31.47 12.72
N TRP A 28 -35.86 -31.09 12.73
CA TRP A 28 -36.50 -30.41 11.59
C TRP A 28 -35.92 -29.03 11.30
N ARG A 29 -35.63 -28.20 12.34
CA ARG A 29 -34.91 -26.93 12.15
C ARG A 29 -33.50 -27.15 11.61
N ARG A 30 -32.78 -28.18 12.08
CA ARG A 30 -31.45 -28.53 11.55
C ARG A 30 -31.55 -29.06 10.11
N ALA A 31 -32.51 -29.92 9.81
CA ALA A 31 -32.75 -30.40 8.45
C ALA A 31 -33.16 -29.27 7.50
N ARG A 32 -34.01 -28.34 7.95
CA ARG A 32 -34.40 -27.16 7.17
C ARG A 32 -33.21 -26.21 6.98
N ALA A 33 -32.40 -25.98 8.00
CA ALA A 33 -31.17 -25.19 7.88
C ALA A 33 -30.13 -25.87 6.98
N MET A 34 -30.14 -27.21 6.91
CA MET A 34 -29.34 -27.94 5.91
C MET A 34 -29.94 -27.79 4.51
N LEU A 35 -31.25 -27.90 4.35
CA LEU A 35 -31.92 -27.70 3.06
C LEU A 35 -31.77 -26.26 2.55
N ASP A 36 -31.85 -25.26 3.43
CA ASP A 36 -31.57 -23.87 3.07
C ASP A 36 -30.09 -23.64 2.67
N ARG A 37 -29.16 -24.50 3.14
CA ARG A 37 -27.77 -24.50 2.65
C ARG A 37 -27.61 -25.17 1.28
N PHE A 38 -28.58 -25.98 0.87
CA PHE A 38 -28.60 -26.70 -0.41
C PHE A 38 -29.48 -26.01 -1.47
N ASP A 39 -29.92 -24.78 -1.23
CA ASP A 39 -30.61 -23.97 -2.25
C ASP A 39 -29.60 -23.60 -3.34
N THR A 40 -29.49 -24.51 -4.31
CA THR A 40 -28.51 -24.47 -5.41
C THR A 40 -29.10 -23.95 -6.70
N GLU A 41 -30.31 -23.39 -6.67
CA GLU A 41 -30.81 -22.68 -7.85
C GLU A 41 -29.92 -21.45 -8.10
N PRO A 42 -29.35 -21.30 -9.31
CA PRO A 42 -28.61 -20.10 -9.65
C PRO A 42 -29.58 -18.93 -9.52
N ARG A 43 -29.38 -18.12 -8.47
CA ARG A 43 -30.11 -16.86 -8.34
C ARG A 43 -29.82 -16.03 -9.58
N GLU A 44 -30.83 -15.65 -10.33
CA GLU A 44 -30.69 -14.70 -11.42
C GLU A 44 -30.08 -13.42 -10.86
N GLY A 45 -28.87 -13.09 -11.29
CA GLY A 45 -28.08 -11.94 -10.88
C GLY A 45 -26.79 -12.31 -10.14
N PHE A 46 -25.74 -11.56 -10.39
CA PHE A 46 -24.44 -11.70 -9.74
C PHE A 46 -24.47 -11.19 -8.30
N VAL A 47 -25.29 -11.79 -7.45
CA VAL A 47 -25.35 -11.43 -6.02
C VAL A 47 -24.26 -12.20 -5.30
N ILE A 48 -23.23 -11.48 -4.84
CA ILE A 48 -22.22 -11.99 -3.90
C ILE A 48 -22.82 -11.83 -2.51
N PRO A 49 -23.13 -12.92 -1.77
CA PRO A 49 -23.68 -12.80 -0.43
C PRO A 49 -22.68 -12.15 0.51
N SER A 50 -23.14 -11.18 1.29
CA SER A 50 -22.32 -10.51 2.29
C SER A 50 -22.52 -11.13 3.67
N ASP A 51 -21.43 -11.31 4.39
CA ASP A 51 -21.46 -11.69 5.81
C ASP A 51 -22.10 -10.58 6.66
N VAL A 52 -22.42 -10.89 7.91
CA VAL A 52 -22.95 -9.88 8.84
C VAL A 52 -21.86 -8.86 9.16
N PRO A 53 -22.08 -7.56 8.87
CA PRO A 53 -21.11 -6.52 9.16
C PRO A 53 -20.79 -6.43 10.67
N PRO A 54 -19.58 -5.95 11.03
CA PRO A 54 -19.25 -5.62 12.41
C PRO A 54 -20.17 -4.50 12.94
N PRO A 55 -20.21 -4.28 14.25
CA PRO A 55 -20.90 -3.12 14.83
C PRO A 55 -20.43 -1.81 14.19
N VAL A 56 -21.35 -0.86 14.05
CA VAL A 56 -21.02 0.47 13.51
C VAL A 56 -20.04 1.18 14.44
N CYS A 57 -18.91 1.65 13.89
CA CYS A 57 -17.87 2.35 14.63
C CYS A 57 -17.34 3.60 13.91
N MET A 58 -18.00 4.03 12.84
CA MET A 58 -17.63 5.25 12.10
C MET A 58 -17.55 6.46 13.05
N GLY A 59 -16.42 7.16 13.03
CA GLY A 59 -16.15 8.33 13.89
C GLY A 59 -15.77 8.00 15.34
N GLN A 60 -15.92 6.74 15.77
CA GLN A 60 -15.61 6.26 17.11
C GLN A 60 -14.76 4.99 17.07
N GLY A 61 -13.53 5.09 16.56
CA GLY A 61 -12.61 3.94 16.50
C GLY A 61 -12.72 3.11 15.22
N GLY A 62 -13.19 3.69 14.12
CA GLY A 62 -13.22 3.03 12.83
C GLY A 62 -13.59 3.96 11.67
N LEU A 63 -13.48 3.44 10.46
CA LEU A 63 -13.75 4.13 9.20
C LEU A 63 -14.82 3.37 8.41
N ARG A 64 -15.81 4.06 7.88
CA ARG A 64 -16.77 3.44 6.96
C ARG A 64 -16.12 3.18 5.61
N VAL A 65 -16.23 1.93 5.13
CA VAL A 65 -15.71 1.55 3.81
C VAL A 65 -16.83 1.60 2.77
N GLY A 66 -18.04 1.25 3.14
CA GLY A 66 -19.16 1.25 2.21
C GLY A 66 -20.44 0.69 2.80
N LEU A 67 -21.38 0.42 1.91
CA LEU A 67 -22.64 -0.23 2.20
C LEU A 67 -22.72 -1.55 1.46
N THR A 68 -23.26 -2.60 2.10
CA THR A 68 -23.45 -3.88 1.40
C THR A 68 -24.47 -3.73 0.27
N THR A 69 -24.22 -4.36 -0.88
CA THR A 69 -25.09 -4.26 -2.07
C THR A 69 -26.43 -4.97 -1.88
N ASP A 70 -26.48 -6.00 -1.01
CA ASP A 70 -27.67 -6.81 -0.75
C ASP A 70 -28.73 -6.11 0.11
N ARG A 71 -28.30 -5.45 1.19
CA ARG A 71 -29.20 -4.89 2.23
C ARG A 71 -28.85 -3.47 2.65
N ASN A 72 -27.94 -2.79 1.95
CA ASN A 72 -27.46 -1.45 2.28
C ASN A 72 -26.95 -1.31 3.74
N ARG A 73 -26.43 -2.41 4.32
CA ARG A 73 -25.87 -2.36 5.68
C ARG A 73 -24.50 -1.70 5.67
N PRO A 74 -24.23 -0.79 6.61
CA PRO A 74 -22.91 -0.16 6.71
C PRO A 74 -21.83 -1.19 7.07
N VAL A 75 -20.67 -1.07 6.42
CA VAL A 75 -19.48 -1.84 6.72
C VAL A 75 -18.39 -0.88 7.14
N ASP A 76 -18.04 -0.95 8.41
CA ASP A 76 -17.01 -0.15 9.03
C ASP A 76 -15.76 -1.02 9.27
N LEU A 77 -14.59 -0.43 9.06
CA LEU A 77 -13.29 -0.99 9.38
C LEU A 77 -12.84 -0.47 10.73
N PRO A 78 -12.88 -1.27 11.81
CA PRO A 78 -12.39 -0.87 13.12
C PRO A 78 -10.88 -0.60 13.09
N ASP A 79 -10.41 0.33 13.93
CA ASP A 79 -9.01 0.75 13.97
C ASP A 79 -8.04 -0.39 14.30
N ASP A 80 -8.42 -1.33 15.16
CA ASP A 80 -7.63 -2.52 15.51
C ASP A 80 -7.44 -3.49 14.33
N LEU A 81 -8.39 -3.48 13.37
CA LEU A 81 -8.26 -4.20 12.10
C LEU A 81 -7.60 -3.33 11.03
N GLY A 82 -7.85 -2.02 11.02
CA GLY A 82 -7.25 -1.07 10.09
C GLY A 82 -5.72 -1.04 10.19
N VAL A 83 -5.16 -1.06 11.40
CA VAL A 83 -3.70 -1.11 11.63
C VAL A 83 -3.05 -2.41 11.13
N ARG A 84 -3.83 -3.44 10.79
CA ARG A 84 -3.34 -4.66 10.14
C ARG A 84 -3.23 -4.51 8.62
N HIS A 85 -3.27 -3.29 8.15
CA HIS A 85 -3.16 -2.86 6.76
C HIS A 85 -4.33 -3.30 5.87
N THR A 86 -4.58 -2.52 4.82
CA THR A 86 -5.71 -2.74 3.91
C THR A 86 -5.25 -2.54 2.47
N ALA A 87 -5.16 -3.59 1.68
CA ALA A 87 -4.86 -3.48 0.26
C ALA A 87 -6.10 -3.06 -0.54
N ILE A 88 -5.96 -2.08 -1.44
CA ILE A 88 -6.99 -1.67 -2.40
C ILE A 88 -6.53 -2.05 -3.81
N ILE A 89 -7.22 -3.01 -4.44
CA ILE A 89 -6.75 -3.62 -5.68
C ILE A 89 -7.84 -3.54 -6.75
N GLY A 90 -7.47 -3.25 -7.99
CA GLY A 90 -8.37 -3.23 -9.14
C GLY A 90 -7.89 -2.34 -10.27
N GLN A 91 -8.46 -2.51 -11.46
CA GLN A 91 -8.05 -1.77 -12.66
C GLN A 91 -8.16 -0.25 -12.49
N SER A 92 -7.63 0.53 -13.42
CA SER A 92 -7.77 1.99 -13.41
C SER A 92 -9.22 2.42 -13.61
N GLY A 93 -9.63 3.52 -12.94
CA GLY A 93 -10.96 4.13 -13.11
C GLY A 93 -12.11 3.45 -12.36
N VAL A 94 -11.87 2.41 -11.55
CA VAL A 94 -12.94 1.69 -10.83
C VAL A 94 -13.37 2.34 -9.51
N GLY A 95 -12.63 3.36 -9.01
CA GLY A 95 -12.97 4.09 -7.79
C GLY A 95 -11.98 3.91 -6.62
N LYS A 96 -10.76 3.38 -6.86
CA LYS A 96 -9.74 3.22 -5.80
C LYS A 96 -9.39 4.55 -5.12
N THR A 97 -9.01 5.56 -5.90
CA THR A 97 -8.65 6.90 -5.40
C THR A 97 -9.83 7.57 -4.71
N THR A 98 -11.03 7.46 -5.28
CA THR A 98 -12.29 7.98 -4.67
C THR A 98 -12.56 7.37 -3.29
N LEU A 99 -12.35 6.04 -3.15
CA LEU A 99 -12.44 5.40 -1.82
C LEU A 99 -11.35 5.93 -0.89
N GLY A 100 -10.11 6.11 -1.40
CA GLY A 100 -9.01 6.70 -0.64
C GLY A 100 -9.39 8.08 -0.09
N GLU A 101 -9.87 8.99 -0.93
CA GLU A 101 -10.33 10.33 -0.52
C GLU A 101 -11.41 10.26 0.56
N TYR A 102 -12.38 9.34 0.41
CA TYR A 102 -13.43 9.14 1.41
C TYR A 102 -12.90 8.66 2.76
N LEU A 103 -11.92 7.75 2.75
CA LEU A 103 -11.26 7.29 3.98
C LEU A 103 -10.45 8.43 4.63
N LEU A 104 -9.70 9.21 3.83
CA LEU A 104 -8.90 10.33 4.32
C LEU A 104 -9.77 11.47 4.86
N TRP A 105 -10.93 11.74 4.24
CA TRP A 105 -11.91 12.69 4.78
C TRP A 105 -12.37 12.30 6.18
N GLN A 106 -12.78 11.05 6.40
CA GLN A 106 -13.19 10.55 7.71
C GLN A 106 -12.04 10.62 8.71
N GLN A 107 -10.83 10.26 8.27
CA GLN A 107 -9.63 10.31 9.09
C GLN A 107 -9.34 11.74 9.56
N THR A 108 -9.42 12.72 8.67
CA THR A 108 -9.26 14.15 8.97
C THR A 108 -10.34 14.64 9.94
N ALA A 109 -11.61 14.26 9.69
CA ALA A 109 -12.75 14.67 10.52
C ALA A 109 -12.66 14.16 11.97
N ARG A 110 -12.07 12.99 12.19
CA ARG A 110 -11.88 12.42 13.54
C ARG A 110 -10.57 12.82 14.22
N GLY A 111 -9.84 13.78 13.67
CA GLY A 111 -8.58 14.29 14.23
C GLY A 111 -7.33 13.46 13.91
N GLY A 112 -7.45 12.44 13.07
CA GLY A 112 -6.31 11.61 12.64
C GLY A 112 -5.49 12.26 11.54
N GLY A 113 -4.24 11.80 11.37
CA GLY A 113 -3.33 12.22 10.31
C GLY A 113 -3.18 11.17 9.22
N TRP A 114 -2.60 11.59 8.12
CA TRP A 114 -2.33 10.70 6.99
C TRP A 114 -1.18 11.18 6.10
N LEU A 115 -0.56 10.23 5.41
CA LEU A 115 0.32 10.44 4.26
C LEU A 115 -0.40 9.88 3.03
N PHE A 116 -0.48 10.67 1.96
CA PHE A 116 -0.95 10.19 0.67
C PHE A 116 0.11 10.42 -0.39
N ILE A 117 0.66 9.35 -0.96
CA ILE A 117 1.55 9.39 -2.13
C ILE A 117 0.70 9.16 -3.37
N ASP A 118 0.54 10.19 -4.17
CA ASP A 118 -0.20 10.16 -5.43
C ASP A 118 0.77 10.09 -6.61
N ALA A 119 0.78 8.94 -7.29
CA ALA A 119 1.61 8.72 -8.47
C ALA A 119 0.89 9.04 -9.79
N LYS A 120 -0.38 9.47 -9.75
CA LYS A 120 -1.17 9.81 -10.95
C LYS A 120 -1.13 11.29 -11.29
N ILE A 121 -0.83 12.14 -10.30
CA ILE A 121 -0.80 13.61 -10.41
C ILE A 121 -2.16 14.14 -10.84
N ASP A 122 -3.10 13.94 -9.98
CA ASP A 122 -4.42 14.54 -10.12
C ASP A 122 -4.49 15.81 -9.28
N ARG A 123 -4.48 16.97 -9.98
CA ARG A 123 -4.61 18.28 -9.31
C ARG A 123 -5.96 18.40 -8.60
N ASP A 124 -6.98 17.81 -9.16
CA ASP A 124 -8.31 17.83 -8.55
C ASP A 124 -8.30 17.10 -7.22
N THR A 125 -7.64 15.93 -7.14
CA THR A 125 -7.44 15.20 -5.88
C THR A 125 -6.72 16.07 -4.84
N ARG A 126 -5.65 16.77 -5.20
CA ARG A 126 -4.94 17.68 -4.29
C ARG A 126 -5.85 18.79 -3.78
N ASP A 127 -6.57 19.44 -4.69
CA ASP A 127 -7.42 20.58 -4.36
C ASP A 127 -8.64 20.13 -3.53
N HIS A 128 -9.20 18.95 -3.80
CA HIS A 128 -10.24 18.32 -2.98
C HIS A 128 -9.76 18.04 -1.54
N LEU A 129 -8.59 17.46 -1.38
CA LEU A 129 -8.01 17.16 -0.05
C LEU A 129 -7.75 18.45 0.73
N ALA A 130 -7.21 19.49 0.08
CA ALA A 130 -7.00 20.79 0.71
C ALA A 130 -8.32 21.45 1.11
N TYR A 131 -9.34 21.39 0.24
CA TYR A 131 -10.68 21.88 0.53
C TYR A 131 -11.30 21.16 1.73
N MET A 132 -11.16 19.83 1.81
CA MET A 132 -11.63 19.05 2.95
C MET A 132 -10.96 19.49 4.26
N CYS A 133 -9.63 19.64 4.25
CA CYS A 133 -8.89 20.10 5.42
C CYS A 133 -9.37 21.49 5.88
N ARG A 134 -9.63 22.40 4.93
CA ARG A 134 -10.16 23.73 5.22
C ARG A 134 -11.56 23.69 5.83
N LEU A 135 -12.48 22.89 5.28
CA LEU A 135 -13.83 22.72 5.82
C LEU A 135 -13.82 22.18 7.26
N LEU A 136 -12.82 21.35 7.59
CA LEU A 136 -12.66 20.76 8.91
C LEU A 136 -11.80 21.61 9.86
N GLY A 137 -11.36 22.81 9.43
CA GLY A 137 -10.54 23.72 10.24
C GLY A 137 -9.12 23.22 10.52
N ARG A 138 -8.58 22.35 9.64
CA ARG A 138 -7.25 21.73 9.77
C ARG A 138 -6.33 22.08 8.60
N GLU A 139 -6.56 23.18 7.92
CA GLU A 139 -5.76 23.62 6.78
C GLU A 139 -4.28 23.83 7.15
N ASP A 140 -4.02 24.36 8.35
CA ASP A 140 -2.65 24.59 8.86
C ASP A 140 -1.88 23.29 9.17
N GLU A 141 -2.55 22.17 9.20
CA GLU A 141 -1.95 20.86 9.47
C GLU A 141 -1.68 20.06 8.18
N LEU A 142 -2.05 20.62 7.01
CA LEU A 142 -1.81 20.02 5.71
C LEU A 142 -0.50 20.49 5.12
N TYR A 143 0.38 19.56 4.81
CA TYR A 143 1.64 19.76 4.11
C TYR A 143 1.57 19.14 2.72
N ILE A 144 2.23 19.79 1.75
CA ILE A 144 2.23 19.35 0.36
C ILE A 144 3.65 19.33 -0.20
N ILE A 145 4.04 18.19 -0.77
CA ILE A 145 5.23 18.06 -1.62
C ILE A 145 4.76 17.99 -3.06
N ASP A 146 5.07 19.01 -3.84
CA ASP A 146 4.82 19.05 -5.28
C ASP A 146 6.00 19.71 -5.99
N VAL A 147 6.85 18.89 -6.60
CA VAL A 147 8.01 19.41 -7.36
C VAL A 147 7.63 20.02 -8.71
N SER A 148 6.40 19.83 -9.16
CA SER A 148 5.90 20.45 -10.39
C SER A 148 5.54 21.92 -10.16
N ASP A 149 5.12 22.25 -8.94
CA ASP A 149 4.73 23.58 -8.46
C ASP A 149 5.46 23.93 -7.15
N PRO A 150 6.77 24.22 -7.18
CA PRO A 150 7.57 24.48 -5.97
C PRO A 150 7.14 25.73 -5.19
N ASP A 151 6.49 26.68 -5.85
CA ASP A 151 6.00 27.90 -5.20
C ASP A 151 4.81 27.61 -4.29
N ASN A 152 4.08 26.54 -4.58
CA ASN A 152 2.94 26.05 -3.83
C ASN A 152 3.20 24.66 -3.23
N ALA A 153 4.40 24.44 -2.71
CA ALA A 153 4.82 23.22 -2.02
C ALA A 153 5.58 23.55 -0.74
N ASN A 154 5.44 22.76 0.31
CA ASN A 154 6.24 22.85 1.52
C ASN A 154 7.64 22.29 1.28
N THR A 155 8.61 22.81 2.01
CA THR A 155 10.00 22.36 1.91
C THR A 155 10.24 21.07 2.69
N TYR A 156 11.06 20.20 2.12
CA TYR A 156 11.38 18.89 2.67
C TYR A 156 12.84 18.52 2.46
N ASN A 157 13.48 17.96 3.45
CA ASN A 157 14.85 17.46 3.33
C ASN A 157 14.93 16.05 3.98
N PRO A 158 14.71 14.99 3.20
CA PRO A 158 14.66 13.62 3.71
C PRO A 158 16.01 13.06 4.14
N ILE A 159 17.13 13.74 3.86
CA ILE A 159 18.47 13.27 4.22
C ILE A 159 19.03 13.94 5.48
N LEU A 160 18.22 14.75 6.14
CA LEU A 160 18.68 15.57 7.28
C LEU A 160 18.50 14.88 8.63
N HIS A 161 17.56 13.94 8.71
CA HIS A 161 17.16 13.26 9.96
C HIS A 161 17.38 11.76 9.87
N GLY A 162 17.78 11.15 10.98
CA GLY A 162 18.11 9.73 11.11
C GLY A 162 19.60 9.50 11.37
N ASP A 163 19.95 8.27 11.73
CA ASP A 163 21.36 7.86 11.92
C ASP A 163 22.11 7.82 10.58
N PRO A 164 23.45 7.93 10.58
CA PRO A 164 24.23 8.01 9.33
C PRO A 164 24.00 6.84 8.37
N ASP A 165 23.85 5.63 8.87
CA ASP A 165 23.58 4.43 8.10
C ASP A 165 22.13 4.38 7.58
N GLU A 166 21.16 4.89 8.32
CA GLU A 166 19.78 5.05 7.85
C GLU A 166 19.69 6.01 6.66
N VAL A 167 20.33 7.18 6.79
CA VAL A 167 20.36 8.19 5.71
C VAL A 167 21.11 7.66 4.50
N ALA A 168 22.27 7.01 4.71
CA ALA A 168 23.03 6.36 3.64
C ALA A 168 22.17 5.29 2.94
N SER A 169 21.51 4.40 3.68
CA SER A 169 20.61 3.38 3.14
C SER A 169 19.47 4.00 2.34
N ARG A 170 18.91 5.12 2.80
CA ARG A 170 17.85 5.89 2.09
C ARG A 170 18.34 6.39 0.74
N LEU A 171 19.55 6.93 0.68
CA LEU A 171 20.20 7.37 -0.56
C LEU A 171 20.57 6.18 -1.47
N MET A 172 21.00 5.05 -0.91
CA MET A 172 21.32 3.84 -1.67
C MET A 172 20.13 3.26 -2.42
N ASN A 173 18.91 3.50 -1.95
CA ASN A 173 17.68 3.10 -2.63
C ASN A 173 17.45 3.85 -3.97
N LEU A 174 18.23 4.90 -4.25
CA LEU A 174 18.25 5.55 -5.56
C LEU A 174 19.04 4.76 -6.60
N ILE A 175 19.88 3.80 -6.19
CA ILE A 175 20.60 2.92 -7.09
C ILE A 175 19.75 1.67 -7.35
N PRO A 176 19.53 1.27 -8.62
CA PRO A 176 18.87 0.00 -8.93
C PRO A 176 19.59 -1.18 -8.26
N SER A 177 18.83 -2.22 -7.88
CA SER A 177 19.41 -3.44 -7.34
C SER A 177 20.36 -4.09 -8.36
N ALA A 178 21.49 -4.60 -7.87
CA ALA A 178 22.57 -5.14 -8.70
C ALA A 178 22.51 -6.66 -8.88
N GLU A 179 21.34 -7.29 -8.68
CA GLU A 179 21.20 -8.75 -8.62
C GLU A 179 21.74 -9.53 -9.83
N THR A 180 22.02 -8.84 -10.94
CA THR A 180 22.51 -9.46 -12.17
C THR A 180 23.97 -9.15 -12.51
N ASN A 181 24.67 -8.31 -11.72
CA ASN A 181 26.05 -7.90 -12.04
C ASN A 181 26.96 -7.84 -10.80
N PRO A 182 27.82 -8.83 -10.57
CA PRO A 182 28.74 -8.87 -9.42
C PRO A 182 29.68 -7.66 -9.30
N GLY A 183 30.04 -7.01 -10.41
CA GLY A 183 30.84 -5.78 -10.40
C GLY A 183 30.10 -4.58 -9.81
N ALA A 184 28.79 -4.54 -9.90
CA ALA A 184 27.98 -3.47 -9.36
C ALA A 184 27.90 -3.50 -7.81
N ASP A 185 28.05 -4.66 -7.20
CA ASP A 185 28.02 -4.80 -5.73
C ASP A 185 29.19 -4.08 -5.06
N PHE A 186 30.38 -4.17 -5.65
CA PHE A 186 31.55 -3.45 -5.13
C PHE A 186 31.30 -1.94 -5.09
N TYR A 187 30.82 -1.36 -6.19
CA TYR A 187 30.53 0.07 -6.26
C TYR A 187 29.40 0.47 -5.30
N ARG A 188 28.40 -0.37 -5.16
CA ARG A 188 27.27 -0.14 -4.24
C ARG A 188 27.74 -0.14 -2.78
N GLN A 189 28.52 -1.12 -2.36
CA GLN A 189 29.10 -1.20 -1.02
C GLN A 189 30.02 -0.02 -0.73
N SER A 190 30.89 0.34 -1.70
CA SER A 190 31.79 1.48 -1.58
C SER A 190 31.02 2.80 -1.45
N ALA A 191 29.98 3.01 -2.23
CA ALA A 191 29.13 4.19 -2.15
C ALA A 191 28.38 4.25 -0.82
N ASN A 192 27.84 3.12 -0.33
CA ASN A 192 27.18 3.07 0.96
C ASN A 192 28.13 3.44 2.10
N HIS A 193 29.32 2.84 2.12
CA HIS A 193 30.35 3.16 3.12
C HIS A 193 30.74 4.64 3.09
N ALA A 194 30.98 5.18 1.89
CA ALA A 194 31.30 6.60 1.72
C ALA A 194 30.21 7.53 2.27
N LEU A 195 28.94 7.26 1.92
CA LEU A 195 27.81 8.04 2.40
C LEU A 195 27.70 7.97 3.92
N THR A 196 27.78 6.78 4.51
CA THR A 196 27.71 6.61 5.97
C THR A 196 28.80 7.43 6.68
N VAL A 197 30.05 7.35 6.19
CA VAL A 197 31.19 8.06 6.79
C VAL A 197 31.05 9.57 6.63
N ILE A 198 30.66 10.06 5.46
CA ILE A 198 30.48 11.50 5.18
C ILE A 198 29.33 12.06 6.04
N ILE A 199 28.21 11.36 6.11
CA ILE A 199 27.05 11.79 6.89
C ILE A 199 27.37 11.78 8.39
N ALA A 200 28.08 10.75 8.89
CA ALA A 200 28.54 10.70 10.28
C ALA A 200 29.44 11.90 10.63
N ALA A 201 30.37 12.26 9.73
CA ALA A 201 31.23 13.42 9.91
C ALA A 201 30.44 14.75 9.92
N LEU A 202 29.46 14.92 9.04
CA LEU A 202 28.57 16.08 9.01
C LEU A 202 27.78 16.21 10.31
N GLN A 203 27.21 15.13 10.79
CA GLN A 203 26.45 15.10 12.05
C GLN A 203 27.36 15.38 13.26
N ALA A 204 28.53 14.78 13.34
CA ALA A 204 29.52 15.03 14.39
C ALA A 204 30.01 16.49 14.39
N ALA A 205 30.10 17.13 13.22
CA ALA A 205 30.42 18.54 13.08
C ALA A 205 29.22 19.47 13.33
N ASN A 206 28.06 18.96 13.74
CA ASN A 206 26.80 19.71 13.89
C ASN A 206 26.42 20.54 12.64
N GLN A 207 26.75 20.03 11.45
CA GLN A 207 26.45 20.68 10.19
C GLN A 207 25.12 20.19 9.63
N ARG A 208 24.25 21.14 9.29
CA ARG A 208 23.06 20.86 8.47
C ARG A 208 23.45 20.98 7.01
N TYR A 209 22.94 20.08 6.21
CA TYR A 209 23.28 19.94 4.80
C TYR A 209 22.03 19.59 3.99
N HIS A 210 22.11 19.72 2.70
CA HIS A 210 21.10 19.32 1.75
C HIS A 210 21.72 18.61 0.53
N PHE A 211 20.92 18.25 -0.45
CA PHE A 211 21.39 17.51 -1.62
C PHE A 211 22.48 18.22 -2.41
N GLY A 212 22.40 19.55 -2.53
CA GLY A 212 23.43 20.36 -3.19
C GLY A 212 24.80 20.23 -2.51
N ASP A 213 24.83 20.41 -1.19
CA ASP A 213 26.06 20.25 -0.40
C ASP A 213 26.65 18.85 -0.52
N LEU A 214 25.79 17.82 -0.39
CA LEU A 214 26.24 16.43 -0.50
C LEU A 214 26.75 16.11 -1.89
N SER A 215 26.12 16.63 -2.94
CA SER A 215 26.60 16.48 -4.32
C SER A 215 28.00 17.08 -4.51
N ILE A 216 28.30 18.23 -3.89
CA ILE A 216 29.62 18.86 -3.93
C ILE A 216 30.64 18.04 -3.16
N LEU A 217 30.30 17.56 -1.96
CA LEU A 217 31.16 16.69 -1.17
C LEU A 217 31.59 15.43 -1.91
N LEU A 218 30.71 14.84 -2.70
CA LEU A 218 31.02 13.63 -3.48
C LEU A 218 31.87 13.91 -4.74
N GLN A 219 32.14 15.17 -5.07
CA GLN A 219 32.81 15.57 -6.32
C GLN A 219 34.01 16.50 -6.12
N SER A 220 34.27 16.97 -4.89
CA SER A 220 35.35 17.93 -4.59
C SER A 220 36.25 17.46 -3.47
N ASP A 221 37.56 17.36 -3.78
CA ASP A 221 38.63 17.08 -2.82
C ASP A 221 38.70 18.17 -1.73
N LYS A 222 38.61 19.44 -2.13
CA LYS A 222 38.63 20.58 -1.21
C LYS A 222 37.48 20.57 -0.22
N ALA A 223 36.28 20.18 -0.69
CA ALA A 223 35.07 20.07 0.16
C ALA A 223 35.25 18.95 1.18
N LEU A 224 35.76 17.80 0.79
CA LEU A 224 36.06 16.67 1.68
C LEU A 224 37.15 16.99 2.71
N GLU A 225 38.23 17.67 2.29
CA GLU A 225 39.27 18.12 3.20
C GLU A 225 38.75 19.18 4.20
N GLN A 226 37.83 20.04 3.75
CA GLN A 226 37.18 21.01 4.65
C GLN A 226 36.31 20.29 5.67
N LEU A 227 35.51 19.30 5.25
CA LEU A 227 34.70 18.48 6.15
C LEU A 227 35.59 17.78 7.19
N GLU A 228 36.73 17.18 6.77
CA GLU A 228 37.64 16.53 7.69
C GLU A 228 38.18 17.51 8.74
N ARG A 229 38.51 18.75 8.35
CA ARG A 229 38.95 19.81 9.28
C ARG A 229 37.87 20.25 10.24
N MET A 230 36.60 20.36 9.78
CA MET A 230 35.45 20.76 10.59
C MET A 230 35.00 19.68 11.58
N THR A 231 35.25 18.42 11.26
CA THR A 231 34.83 17.29 12.11
C THR A 231 35.69 17.27 13.39
N PRO A 232 35.07 17.25 14.59
CA PRO A 232 35.76 17.17 15.86
C PRO A 232 36.64 15.91 15.95
N GLN A 233 37.69 15.96 16.80
CA GLN A 233 38.50 14.79 17.07
C GLN A 233 37.66 13.70 17.72
N GLY A 234 37.57 12.53 17.06
CA GLY A 234 36.72 11.45 17.50
C GLY A 234 36.71 10.27 16.53
N PRO A 235 35.88 9.28 16.77
CA PRO A 235 35.73 8.11 15.89
C PRO A 235 35.27 8.49 14.48
N GLU A 236 34.38 9.46 14.31
CA GLU A 236 33.83 9.90 13.02
C GLU A 236 34.91 10.54 12.16
N ARG A 237 35.76 11.40 12.76
CA ARG A 237 36.90 11.99 12.04
C ARG A 237 37.92 10.94 11.64
N ARG A 238 38.19 9.96 12.51
CA ARG A 238 39.11 8.86 12.17
C ARG A 238 38.58 8.01 11.02
N ALA A 239 37.28 7.68 11.05
CA ALA A 239 36.64 6.94 9.98
C ALA A 239 36.73 7.71 8.65
N LEU A 240 36.45 9.03 8.66
CA LEU A 240 36.59 9.89 7.48
C LEU A 240 38.03 9.93 6.97
N SER A 241 39.03 10.12 7.85
CA SER A 241 40.44 10.13 7.46
C SER A 241 40.85 8.80 6.81
N ILE A 242 40.47 7.65 7.41
CA ILE A 242 40.78 6.31 6.87
C ILE A 242 40.10 6.13 5.49
N PHE A 243 38.88 6.59 5.34
CA PHE A 243 38.18 6.55 4.05
C PHE A 243 38.90 7.40 3.01
N LEU A 244 39.27 8.65 3.34
CA LEU A 244 39.96 9.55 2.43
C LEU A 244 41.39 9.08 2.08
N ASP A 245 42.09 8.41 3.01
CA ASP A 245 43.43 7.88 2.77
C ASP A 245 43.50 6.86 1.63
N GLN A 246 42.36 6.16 1.34
CA GLN A 246 42.27 5.25 0.19
C GLN A 246 42.36 5.98 -1.15
N PHE A 247 42.02 7.26 -1.19
CA PHE A 247 42.06 8.10 -2.39
C PHE A 247 43.21 9.09 -2.40
N ARG A 248 44.01 9.19 -1.31
CA ARG A 248 45.15 10.10 -1.24
C ARG A 248 46.29 9.58 -2.09
N SER A 249 46.82 10.44 -2.94
CA SER A 249 48.05 10.20 -3.72
C SER A 249 49.12 11.23 -3.35
N ARG A 250 50.38 10.79 -3.32
CA ARG A 250 51.52 11.67 -3.11
C ARG A 250 51.89 12.35 -4.42
N SER A 251 51.86 13.65 -4.47
CA SER A 251 52.34 14.49 -5.56
C SER A 251 53.56 15.29 -5.11
N LYS A 252 54.26 15.91 -6.06
CA LYS A 252 55.40 16.82 -5.73
C LYS A 252 54.95 18.04 -4.89
N GLU A 253 53.68 18.37 -4.91
CA GLU A 253 53.05 19.49 -4.20
C GLU A 253 52.41 19.09 -2.85
N GLY A 254 52.52 17.82 -2.46
CA GLY A 254 51.91 17.29 -1.23
C GLY A 254 50.98 16.13 -1.46
N THR A 255 50.29 15.72 -0.41
CA THR A 255 49.26 14.65 -0.47
C THR A 255 47.92 15.27 -0.84
N ARG A 256 47.32 14.84 -1.95
CA ARG A 256 46.01 15.28 -2.41
C ARG A 256 45.07 14.10 -2.67
N ILE A 257 43.77 14.32 -2.62
CA ILE A 257 42.75 13.32 -2.99
C ILE A 257 42.71 13.20 -4.52
N ASP A 258 42.83 11.99 -5.03
CA ASP A 258 42.69 11.67 -6.45
C ASP A 258 41.22 11.70 -6.83
N LEU A 259 40.79 12.84 -7.43
CA LEU A 259 39.43 13.06 -7.88
C LEU A 259 38.96 12.06 -8.94
N ASN A 260 39.85 11.57 -9.80
CA ASN A 260 39.48 10.62 -10.84
C ASN A 260 39.09 9.28 -10.20
N ARG A 261 39.86 8.80 -9.26
CA ARG A 261 39.59 7.59 -8.50
C ARG A 261 38.30 7.74 -7.66
N LEU A 262 38.13 8.88 -7.01
CA LEU A 262 36.92 9.19 -6.26
C LEU A 262 35.68 9.17 -7.16
N LYS A 263 35.73 9.83 -8.33
CA LYS A 263 34.63 9.86 -9.31
C LYS A 263 34.31 8.48 -9.90
N GLN A 264 35.30 7.62 -10.09
CA GLN A 264 35.07 6.24 -10.52
C GLN A 264 34.21 5.46 -9.52
N VAL A 265 34.42 5.68 -8.23
CA VAL A 265 33.70 4.97 -7.16
C VAL A 265 32.34 5.62 -6.85
N LEU A 266 32.29 6.94 -6.77
CA LEU A 266 31.13 7.69 -6.26
C LEU A 266 30.34 8.46 -7.34
N GLY A 267 30.87 8.58 -8.56
CA GLY A 267 30.25 9.41 -9.61
C GLY A 267 28.81 9.03 -9.97
N GLY A 268 28.52 7.74 -9.98
CA GLY A 268 27.16 7.27 -10.22
C GLY A 268 26.17 7.68 -9.14
N MET A 269 26.59 7.72 -7.88
CA MET A 269 25.78 8.22 -6.76
C MET A 269 25.68 9.74 -6.78
N ALA A 270 26.80 10.44 -7.01
CA ALA A 270 26.81 11.90 -7.08
C ALA A 270 25.84 12.44 -8.14
N GLY A 271 25.80 11.83 -9.32
CA GLY A 271 24.86 12.19 -10.38
C GLY A 271 23.38 12.00 -9.98
N ARG A 272 23.06 10.97 -9.23
CA ARG A 272 21.68 10.73 -8.72
C ARG A 272 21.29 11.72 -7.65
N ILE A 273 22.19 12.05 -6.74
CA ILE A 273 21.98 13.07 -5.70
C ILE A 273 21.81 14.45 -6.35
N ALA A 274 22.59 14.77 -7.39
CA ALA A 274 22.50 16.02 -8.12
C ALA A 274 21.12 16.25 -8.77
N LEU A 275 20.38 15.20 -9.11
CA LEU A 275 19.00 15.34 -9.63
C LEU A 275 18.06 16.01 -8.61
N PHE A 276 18.25 15.76 -7.32
CA PHE A 276 17.47 16.38 -6.25
C PHE A 276 17.97 17.80 -5.88
N ALA A 277 19.22 18.12 -6.25
CA ALA A 277 19.83 19.40 -5.97
C ALA A 277 19.45 20.49 -6.99
N GLN A 278 18.95 20.14 -8.18
CA GLN A 278 18.83 21.05 -9.30
C GLN A 278 17.38 21.41 -9.65
N GLY A 279 17.21 22.58 -10.27
CA GLY A 279 15.94 23.02 -10.83
C GLY A 279 14.81 23.05 -9.82
N LYS A 280 13.63 22.55 -10.21
CA LYS A 280 12.44 22.53 -9.36
C LYS A 280 12.59 21.65 -8.12
N PHE A 281 13.36 20.56 -8.21
CA PHE A 281 13.66 19.71 -7.07
C PHE A 281 14.46 20.46 -6.01
N GLY A 282 15.54 21.16 -6.41
CA GLY A 282 16.36 21.93 -5.48
C GLY A 282 15.57 22.97 -4.71
N ARG A 283 14.55 23.60 -5.32
CA ARG A 283 13.69 24.57 -4.64
C ARG A 283 12.87 23.96 -3.49
N VAL A 284 12.55 22.68 -3.54
CA VAL A 284 11.81 21.97 -2.49
C VAL A 284 12.76 21.31 -1.50
N PHE A 285 13.90 20.74 -1.96
CA PHE A 285 14.75 19.86 -1.18
C PHE A 285 16.05 20.50 -0.65
N ASN A 286 16.57 21.57 -1.28
CA ASN A 286 17.81 22.22 -0.83
C ASN A 286 17.51 23.22 0.30
N VAL A 287 17.14 22.69 1.46
CA VAL A 287 16.81 23.49 2.63
C VAL A 287 17.47 22.96 3.90
N TYR A 288 18.01 23.88 4.71
CA TYR A 288 18.62 23.55 5.99
C TYR A 288 17.61 23.44 7.13
N ALA A 289 16.45 24.04 6.99
CA ALA A 289 15.36 24.01 7.97
C ALA A 289 14.04 23.68 7.25
N PRO A 290 13.80 22.41 6.90
CA PRO A 290 12.60 22.00 6.19
C PRO A 290 11.34 22.21 7.02
N GLU A 291 10.22 22.50 6.34
CA GLU A 291 8.89 22.58 6.98
C GLU A 291 8.37 21.19 7.34
N ILE A 292 8.72 20.17 6.52
CA ILE A 292 8.29 18.79 6.70
C ILE A 292 9.37 18.00 7.41
N VAL A 293 9.01 17.41 8.55
CA VAL A 293 9.73 16.34 9.24
C VAL A 293 8.74 15.20 9.42
N LEU A 294 8.93 14.09 8.70
CA LEU A 294 7.91 13.05 8.55
C LEU A 294 7.53 12.42 9.90
N THR A 295 8.49 12.20 10.80
CA THR A 295 8.23 11.70 12.15
C THR A 295 7.31 12.63 12.94
N GLU A 296 7.49 13.97 12.83
CA GLU A 296 6.62 14.94 13.50
C GLU A 296 5.23 15.03 12.87
N ILE A 297 5.13 14.93 11.53
CA ILE A 297 3.84 14.83 10.82
C ILE A 297 3.03 13.67 11.38
N ILE A 298 3.64 12.49 11.47
CA ILE A 298 2.97 11.28 11.96
C ILE A 298 2.61 11.42 13.44
N ARG A 299 3.55 11.85 14.28
CA ARG A 299 3.37 11.96 15.72
C ARG A 299 2.27 12.95 16.12
N ARG A 300 2.15 14.05 15.37
CA ARG A 300 1.13 15.09 15.62
C ARG A 300 -0.22 14.78 14.96
N GLY A 301 -0.31 13.75 14.14
CA GLY A 301 -1.51 13.44 13.37
C GLY A 301 -1.82 14.49 12.29
N HIS A 302 -0.79 15.12 11.73
CA HIS A 302 -0.93 16.06 10.61
C HIS A 302 -1.06 15.30 9.29
N MET A 303 -1.33 16.02 8.21
CA MET A 303 -1.58 15.46 6.89
C MET A 303 -0.44 15.82 5.93
N LEU A 304 -0.03 14.86 5.11
CA LEU A 304 0.98 15.06 4.07
C LEU A 304 0.50 14.49 2.73
N TYR A 305 0.31 15.37 1.75
CA TYR A 305 0.08 14.99 0.37
C TYR A 305 1.37 15.08 -0.43
N VAL A 306 1.66 14.05 -1.21
CA VAL A 306 2.84 13.97 -2.07
C VAL A 306 2.40 13.73 -3.50
N SER A 307 2.60 14.72 -4.36
CA SER A 307 2.45 14.59 -5.80
C SER A 307 3.78 14.15 -6.42
N LEU A 308 3.81 12.94 -6.98
CA LEU A 308 4.99 12.51 -7.73
C LEU A 308 4.99 13.16 -9.13
N PRO A 309 6.16 13.55 -9.70
CA PRO A 309 6.20 14.26 -10.98
C PRO A 309 5.63 13.44 -12.16
N PRO A 310 5.08 14.12 -13.20
CA PRO A 310 4.42 13.46 -14.32
C PRO A 310 5.35 12.69 -15.25
N MET A 311 4.74 11.89 -16.14
CA MET A 311 5.42 11.19 -17.24
C MET A 311 6.42 12.11 -17.97
N GLY A 312 7.59 11.58 -18.30
CA GLY A 312 8.73 12.33 -18.86
C GLY A 312 9.83 12.66 -17.86
N LYS A 313 9.55 12.47 -16.54
CA LYS A 313 10.54 12.51 -15.45
C LYS A 313 10.47 11.23 -14.60
N ASP A 314 10.17 10.11 -15.22
CA ASP A 314 9.87 8.84 -14.55
C ASP A 314 10.92 8.43 -13.52
N ALA A 315 12.20 8.52 -13.86
CA ALA A 315 13.28 8.18 -12.94
C ALA A 315 13.31 9.09 -11.70
N ALA A 316 13.06 10.39 -11.85
CA ALA A 316 13.05 11.34 -10.74
C ALA A 316 11.81 11.16 -9.86
N ALA A 317 10.64 10.88 -10.46
CA ALA A 317 9.39 10.58 -9.76
C ALA A 317 9.52 9.31 -8.91
N LEU A 318 10.01 8.22 -9.53
CA LEU A 318 10.22 6.94 -8.86
C LEU A 318 11.21 7.08 -7.71
N ASN A 319 12.30 7.82 -7.94
CA ASN A 319 13.31 8.06 -6.91
C ASN A 319 12.76 8.89 -5.73
N LEU A 320 11.90 9.88 -5.99
CA LEU A 320 11.22 10.63 -4.95
C LEU A 320 10.29 9.73 -4.12
N GLY A 321 9.48 8.92 -4.78
CA GLY A 321 8.61 7.96 -4.09
C GLY A 321 9.41 6.99 -3.21
N LYS A 322 10.51 6.42 -3.73
CA LYS A 322 11.42 5.56 -2.97
C LYS A 322 12.03 6.27 -1.76
N MET A 323 12.43 7.53 -1.93
CA MET A 323 13.00 8.34 -0.86
C MET A 323 11.99 8.54 0.28
N ILE A 324 10.75 8.93 -0.06
CA ILE A 324 9.70 9.18 0.93
C ILE A 324 9.30 7.90 1.66
N VAL A 325 9.16 6.78 0.94
CA VAL A 325 8.83 5.48 1.57
C VAL A 325 9.98 4.99 2.46
N SER A 326 11.23 5.28 2.09
CA SER A 326 12.38 4.97 2.95
C SER A 326 12.43 5.85 4.20
N ASP A 327 12.07 7.12 4.10
CA ASP A 327 11.95 8.02 5.25
C ASP A 327 10.77 7.61 6.15
N LEU A 328 9.64 7.17 5.56
CA LEU A 328 8.53 6.60 6.30
C LEU A 328 8.95 5.38 7.13
N ARG A 329 9.82 4.51 6.56
CA ARG A 329 10.36 3.37 7.30
C ARG A 329 11.17 3.80 8.52
N SER A 330 12.05 4.79 8.38
CA SER A 330 12.81 5.35 9.51
C SER A 330 11.88 6.00 10.55
N ALA A 331 10.86 6.74 10.10
CA ALA A 331 9.88 7.34 10.99
C ALA A 331 9.07 6.29 11.76
N VAL A 332 8.67 5.18 11.10
CA VAL A 332 7.99 4.05 11.74
C VAL A 332 8.87 3.44 12.84
N ALA A 333 10.15 3.17 12.56
CA ALA A 333 11.08 2.62 13.54
C ALA A 333 11.19 3.56 14.77
N HIS A 334 11.37 4.85 14.54
CA HIS A 334 11.44 5.84 15.63
C HIS A 334 10.14 5.90 16.46
N ILE A 335 8.96 5.87 15.82
CA ILE A 335 7.67 5.89 16.53
C ILE A 335 7.43 4.59 17.28
N GLN A 336 7.90 3.47 16.76
CA GLN A 336 7.80 2.17 17.44
C GLN A 336 8.55 2.14 18.77
N ASP A 337 9.64 2.89 18.90
CA ASP A 337 10.42 3.02 20.15
C ASP A 337 9.72 3.91 21.20
N LEU A 338 8.74 4.73 20.80
CA LEU A 338 8.00 5.58 21.72
C LEU A 338 7.01 4.77 22.58
N PRO A 339 6.72 5.24 23.80
CA PRO A 339 5.64 4.70 24.62
C PRO A 339 4.31 4.68 23.85
N LYS A 340 3.48 3.66 24.06
CA LYS A 340 2.19 3.50 23.34
C LYS A 340 1.30 4.74 23.37
N ARG A 341 1.29 5.49 24.48
CA ARG A 341 0.51 6.73 24.67
C ARG A 341 0.96 7.89 23.76
N GLU A 342 2.18 7.82 23.21
CA GLU A 342 2.77 8.85 22.36
C GLU A 342 2.69 8.47 20.87
N ARG A 343 2.19 7.27 20.57
CA ARG A 343 1.92 6.82 19.21
C ARG A 343 0.61 7.41 18.70
N PRO A 344 0.43 7.51 17.36
CA PRO A 344 -0.77 8.09 16.77
C PRO A 344 -2.07 7.43 17.25
N ASN A 345 -3.03 8.24 17.67
CA ASN A 345 -4.39 7.83 18.01
C ASN A 345 -5.38 8.95 17.63
N PRO A 346 -6.24 8.78 16.61
CA PRO A 346 -6.44 7.57 15.79
C PRO A 346 -5.17 7.12 15.03
N PRO A 347 -5.09 5.83 14.61
CA PRO A 347 -3.96 5.34 13.84
C PRO A 347 -3.69 6.20 12.60
N PHE A 348 -2.42 6.49 12.33
CA PHE A 348 -2.02 7.25 11.15
C PHE A 348 -2.20 6.42 9.87
N ILE A 349 -2.74 7.00 8.80
CA ILE A 349 -2.96 6.30 7.53
C ILE A 349 -1.86 6.63 6.53
N GLY A 350 -1.20 5.61 5.98
CA GLY A 350 -0.32 5.75 4.82
C GLY A 350 -1.00 5.21 3.56
N LEU A 351 -1.61 6.08 2.75
CA LEU A 351 -2.21 5.72 1.46
C LEU A 351 -1.14 5.81 0.37
N LEU A 352 -0.83 4.67 -0.26
CA LEU A 352 0.22 4.52 -1.26
C LEU A 352 -0.43 4.19 -2.61
N ASP A 353 -0.85 5.21 -3.38
CA ASP A 353 -1.51 4.97 -4.69
C ASP A 353 -0.48 4.61 -5.76
N GLU A 354 -0.84 3.65 -6.61
CA GLU A 354 0.02 3.03 -7.64
C GLU A 354 1.38 2.56 -7.06
N MET A 355 1.33 2.00 -5.86
CA MET A 355 2.51 1.63 -5.07
C MET A 355 3.54 0.82 -5.87
N GLY A 356 3.10 -0.08 -6.74
CA GLY A 356 4.00 -0.91 -7.56
C GLY A 356 4.97 -0.13 -8.45
N ALA A 357 4.74 1.18 -8.67
CA ALA A 357 5.60 2.01 -9.50
C ALA A 357 6.89 2.48 -8.76
N TYR A 358 6.84 2.70 -7.43
CA TYR A 358 7.92 3.35 -6.68
C TYR A 358 8.40 2.57 -5.44
N VAL A 359 7.97 1.34 -5.26
CA VAL A 359 8.45 0.51 -4.15
C VAL A 359 9.70 -0.30 -4.50
N MET A 360 10.33 -0.84 -3.48
CA MET A 360 11.51 -1.69 -3.54
C MET A 360 11.43 -2.76 -2.45
N GLU A 361 12.21 -3.83 -2.55
CA GLU A 361 12.20 -4.95 -1.60
C GLU A 361 12.37 -4.52 -0.14
N GLY A 362 13.25 -3.57 0.12
CA GLY A 362 13.48 -3.04 1.49
C GLY A 362 12.24 -2.45 2.18
N VAL A 363 11.16 -2.20 1.44
CA VAL A 363 9.87 -1.69 1.97
C VAL A 363 9.02 -2.82 2.57
N ALA A 364 9.31 -4.09 2.28
CA ALA A 364 8.57 -5.21 2.84
C ALA A 364 8.52 -5.16 4.39
N ARG A 365 9.65 -4.85 5.02
CA ARG A 365 9.73 -4.71 6.49
C ARG A 365 8.86 -3.59 7.06
N LEU A 366 8.55 -2.57 6.26
CA LEU A 366 7.63 -1.51 6.67
C LEU A 366 6.24 -2.08 6.99
N PHE A 367 5.73 -3.01 6.18
CA PHE A 367 4.45 -3.68 6.42
C PHE A 367 4.43 -4.55 7.68
N GLU A 368 5.58 -5.10 8.07
CA GLU A 368 5.70 -5.89 9.30
C GLU A 368 5.71 -5.00 10.56
N GLN A 369 6.31 -3.82 10.48
CA GLN A 369 6.61 -2.96 11.63
C GLN A 369 5.56 -1.86 11.86
N ALA A 370 4.96 -1.31 10.81
CA ALA A 370 4.08 -0.14 10.88
C ALA A 370 2.87 -0.35 11.81
N ARG A 371 2.33 -1.58 11.88
CA ARG A 371 1.24 -1.92 12.79
C ARG A 371 1.56 -1.60 14.26
N SER A 372 2.74 -1.97 14.73
CA SER A 372 3.15 -1.74 16.13
C SER A 372 3.40 -0.26 16.42
N ALA A 373 3.72 0.54 15.41
CA ALA A 373 3.85 1.99 15.50
C ALA A 373 2.50 2.73 15.49
N GLY A 374 1.37 2.04 15.31
CA GLY A 374 0.05 2.68 15.17
C GLY A 374 -0.18 3.29 13.79
N ILE A 375 0.45 2.74 12.76
CA ILE A 375 0.35 3.22 11.37
C ILE A 375 -0.34 2.16 10.52
N ALA A 376 -1.46 2.55 9.90
CA ALA A 376 -2.22 1.74 8.96
C ALA A 376 -1.78 2.02 7.53
N LEU A 377 -1.12 1.06 6.88
CA LEU A 377 -0.75 1.19 5.48
C LEU A 377 -1.91 0.76 4.58
N VAL A 378 -2.15 1.56 3.56
CA VAL A 378 -3.18 1.32 2.55
C VAL A 378 -2.52 1.32 1.17
N PRO A 379 -1.84 0.22 0.77
CA PRO A 379 -1.31 0.09 -0.57
C PRO A 379 -2.44 -0.04 -1.59
N ALA A 380 -2.39 0.78 -2.65
CA ALA A 380 -3.29 0.69 -3.78
C ALA A 380 -2.51 0.36 -5.05
N PHE A 381 -2.95 -0.65 -5.80
CA PHE A 381 -2.31 -1.10 -7.03
C PHE A 381 -3.32 -1.75 -7.99
N GLN A 382 -2.93 -1.94 -9.25
CA GLN A 382 -3.87 -2.40 -10.28
C GLN A 382 -3.93 -3.93 -10.38
N SER A 383 -2.81 -4.60 -10.15
CA SER A 383 -2.69 -6.05 -10.26
C SER A 383 -1.54 -6.58 -9.39
N PHE A 384 -1.60 -7.84 -9.02
CA PHE A 384 -0.53 -8.51 -8.28
C PHE A 384 0.78 -8.56 -9.08
N SER A 385 0.69 -8.62 -10.42
CA SER A 385 1.86 -8.60 -11.30
C SER A 385 2.70 -7.32 -11.18
N GLN A 386 2.13 -6.19 -10.73
CA GLN A 386 2.91 -4.98 -10.45
C GLN A 386 3.86 -5.18 -9.26
N LEU A 387 3.43 -5.91 -8.25
CA LEU A 387 4.27 -6.24 -7.09
C LEU A 387 5.30 -7.31 -7.44
N ASN A 388 4.92 -8.31 -8.23
CA ASN A 388 5.81 -9.37 -8.70
C ASN A 388 6.98 -8.83 -9.54
N ARG A 389 6.84 -7.65 -10.17
CA ARG A 389 7.94 -6.98 -10.88
C ARG A 389 9.04 -6.47 -9.95
N VAL A 390 8.73 -6.21 -8.69
CA VAL A 390 9.74 -5.87 -7.67
C VAL A 390 10.46 -7.13 -7.27
N SER A 391 9.75 -8.09 -6.72
CA SER A 391 10.14 -9.50 -6.56
C SER A 391 8.90 -10.32 -6.16
N PRO A 392 8.85 -11.64 -6.43
CA PRO A 392 7.79 -12.51 -5.95
C PRO A 392 7.66 -12.48 -4.42
N ASP A 393 8.78 -12.52 -3.71
CA ASP A 393 8.82 -12.47 -2.24
C ASP A 393 8.20 -11.17 -1.71
N PHE A 394 8.45 -10.05 -2.37
CA PHE A 394 7.83 -8.77 -2.01
C PHE A 394 6.31 -8.81 -2.16
N ALA A 395 5.82 -9.37 -3.26
CA ALA A 395 4.38 -9.50 -3.49
C ALA A 395 3.71 -10.36 -2.40
N ASP A 396 4.31 -11.48 -2.05
CA ASP A 396 3.82 -12.38 -1.01
C ASP A 396 3.80 -11.69 0.35
N ILE A 397 4.86 -10.97 0.73
CA ILE A 397 4.93 -10.23 1.99
C ILE A 397 3.83 -9.16 2.06
N VAL A 398 3.61 -8.39 1.00
CA VAL A 398 2.54 -7.36 0.97
C VAL A 398 1.16 -8.00 1.10
N VAL A 399 0.90 -9.09 0.37
CA VAL A 399 -0.39 -9.80 0.44
C VAL A 399 -0.63 -10.41 1.82
N GLN A 400 0.40 -11.01 2.44
CA GLN A 400 0.30 -11.61 3.77
C GLN A 400 0.10 -10.57 4.87
N ASN A 401 0.79 -9.44 4.80
CA ASN A 401 0.72 -8.39 5.82
C ASN A 401 -0.47 -7.45 5.66
N THR A 402 -1.18 -7.46 4.54
CA THR A 402 -2.44 -6.73 4.38
C THR A 402 -3.61 -7.63 4.78
N TRP A 403 -3.97 -7.60 6.07
CA TRP A 403 -5.06 -8.40 6.63
C TRP A 403 -6.40 -8.17 5.95
N ASN A 404 -6.68 -6.92 5.58
CA ASN A 404 -7.89 -6.54 4.88
C ASN A 404 -7.59 -6.32 3.39
N LYS A 405 -8.51 -6.72 2.53
CA LYS A 405 -8.40 -6.54 1.08
C LYS A 405 -9.70 -6.00 0.52
N ILE A 406 -9.62 -4.95 -0.29
CA ILE A 406 -10.74 -4.36 -1.01
C ILE A 406 -10.47 -4.55 -2.50
N LEU A 407 -11.20 -5.46 -3.10
CA LEU A 407 -11.01 -5.90 -4.47
C LEU A 407 -12.08 -5.29 -5.35
N PHE A 408 -11.70 -4.37 -6.19
CA PHE A 408 -12.55 -3.81 -7.24
C PHE A 408 -12.48 -4.69 -8.50
N LYS A 409 -13.19 -4.27 -9.56
CA LYS A 409 -13.16 -4.92 -10.86
C LYS A 409 -11.74 -5.08 -11.40
N PHE A 410 -11.46 -6.23 -12.00
CA PHE A 410 -10.22 -6.53 -12.70
C PHE A 410 -10.44 -6.61 -14.22
N GLY A 411 -9.41 -6.24 -14.98
CA GLY A 411 -9.46 -6.25 -16.46
C GLY A 411 -8.87 -7.50 -17.10
N THR A 412 -8.03 -8.27 -16.38
CA THR A 412 -7.32 -9.43 -16.91
C THR A 412 -7.76 -10.72 -16.22
N LYS A 413 -7.64 -11.85 -16.96
CA LYS A 413 -7.99 -13.17 -16.43
C LYS A 413 -7.12 -13.54 -15.23
N ASP A 414 -5.80 -13.42 -15.36
CA ASP A 414 -4.84 -13.84 -14.34
C ASP A 414 -5.07 -13.08 -13.01
N SER A 415 -5.20 -11.74 -13.07
CA SER A 415 -5.48 -10.95 -11.85
C SER A 415 -6.82 -11.27 -11.21
N THR A 416 -7.79 -11.72 -12.00
CA THR A 416 -9.11 -12.13 -11.49
C THR A 416 -9.05 -13.48 -10.81
N GLU A 417 -8.28 -14.42 -11.36
CA GLU A 417 -8.04 -15.74 -10.79
C GLU A 417 -7.24 -15.62 -9.48
N ASP A 418 -6.17 -14.82 -9.46
CA ASP A 418 -5.40 -14.52 -8.24
C ASP A 418 -6.30 -13.94 -7.14
N ALA A 419 -7.16 -12.98 -7.50
CA ALA A 419 -8.10 -12.36 -6.57
C ALA A 419 -9.12 -13.37 -6.03
N ALA A 420 -9.68 -14.23 -6.88
CA ALA A 420 -10.62 -15.28 -6.46
C ALA A 420 -9.95 -16.32 -5.55
N GLU A 421 -8.70 -16.69 -5.83
CA GLU A 421 -7.92 -17.61 -4.98
C GLU A 421 -7.66 -16.99 -3.60
N ILE A 422 -7.31 -15.72 -3.52
CA ILE A 422 -7.12 -15.00 -2.24
C ILE A 422 -8.42 -14.94 -1.43
N LEU A 423 -9.58 -14.76 -2.08
CA LEU A 423 -10.88 -14.77 -1.40
C LEU A 423 -11.26 -16.16 -0.91
N GLY A 424 -10.63 -17.20 -1.46
CA GLY A 424 -10.74 -18.57 -1.05
C GLY A 424 -11.91 -19.33 -1.66
N LYS A 425 -11.92 -20.62 -1.37
CA LYS A 425 -12.93 -21.58 -1.84
C LYS A 425 -13.83 -22.02 -0.70
N THR A 426 -15.01 -22.49 -1.03
CA THR A 426 -15.97 -23.10 -0.12
C THR A 426 -16.44 -24.41 -0.71
N ARG A 427 -16.79 -25.35 0.15
CA ARG A 427 -17.36 -26.61 -0.28
C ARG A 427 -18.86 -26.46 -0.44
N ARG A 428 -19.37 -26.82 -1.60
CA ARG A 428 -20.79 -26.89 -1.89
C ARG A 428 -21.17 -28.27 -2.36
N TYR A 429 -22.40 -28.69 -2.04
CA TYR A 429 -22.93 -29.94 -2.55
C TYR A 429 -23.77 -29.64 -3.78
N GLN A 430 -23.33 -30.18 -4.93
CA GLN A 430 -24.12 -30.15 -6.16
C GLN A 430 -25.04 -31.37 -6.22
N ARG A 431 -26.30 -31.09 -6.46
CA ARG A 431 -27.32 -32.09 -6.70
C ARG A 431 -27.43 -32.38 -8.19
N THR A 432 -27.15 -33.59 -8.61
CA THR A 432 -27.40 -34.04 -9.97
C THR A 432 -28.66 -34.92 -9.96
N VAL A 433 -29.69 -34.48 -10.69
CA VAL A 433 -30.90 -35.29 -10.89
C VAL A 433 -30.79 -35.92 -12.25
N SER A 434 -30.67 -37.25 -12.29
CA SER A 434 -30.73 -38.01 -13.53
C SER A 434 -32.14 -38.59 -13.68
N VAL A 435 -32.81 -38.22 -14.76
CA VAL A 435 -34.10 -38.81 -15.14
C VAL A 435 -33.86 -39.76 -16.28
N SER A 436 -34.02 -41.04 -16.05
CA SER A 436 -33.99 -42.03 -17.10
C SER A 436 -35.41 -42.50 -17.44
N ALA A 437 -35.85 -42.23 -18.66
CA ALA A 437 -37.09 -42.77 -19.21
C ALA A 437 -36.67 -43.91 -20.19
N ASN A 438 -36.93 -45.14 -19.82
CA ASN A 438 -36.78 -46.28 -20.73
C ASN A 438 -38.15 -46.65 -21.28
N GLN A 439 -38.42 -46.39 -22.54
CA GLN A 439 -39.53 -46.99 -23.27
C GLN A 439 -39.00 -48.25 -23.97
N GLY A 440 -39.38 -49.39 -23.43
CA GLY A 440 -39.06 -50.66 -24.05
C GLY A 440 -40.31 -51.27 -24.70
N GLU A 441 -40.35 -51.32 -26.02
CA GLU A 441 -41.29 -52.19 -26.77
C GLU A 441 -40.64 -53.55 -26.99
N SER A 442 -41.21 -54.58 -26.38
CA SER A 442 -40.83 -55.96 -26.70
C SER A 442 -41.98 -56.62 -27.45
N ALA A 443 -41.79 -56.90 -28.70
CA ALA A 443 -42.72 -57.71 -29.51
C ALA A 443 -42.24 -59.16 -29.54
N GLN A 444 -42.99 -60.08 -28.92
CA GLN A 444 -42.78 -61.53 -29.05
C GLN A 444 -43.57 -62.08 -30.20
N PHE A 445 -42.89 -62.48 -31.28
CA PHE A 445 -43.49 -62.99 -32.51
C PHE A 445 -43.84 -64.49 -32.54
N LEU A 446 -43.87 -65.16 -31.38
CA LEU A 446 -44.05 -66.66 -31.33
C LEU A 446 -45.37 -67.12 -30.66
N ARG A 447 -46.35 -66.24 -30.53
CA ARG A 447 -47.69 -66.67 -30.07
C ARG A 447 -48.78 -66.09 -30.98
N THR A 448 -49.82 -66.95 -31.19
CA THR A 448 -50.95 -66.69 -32.09
C THR A 448 -51.86 -65.52 -31.75
N THR A 449 -51.53 -64.75 -30.74
CA THR A 449 -52.16 -63.47 -30.42
C THR A 449 -51.05 -62.49 -30.00
N PRO A 450 -50.88 -61.33 -30.69
CA PRO A 450 -49.89 -60.33 -30.31
C PRO A 450 -50.34 -59.63 -29.04
N GLN A 451 -49.56 -59.78 -27.97
CA GLN A 451 -49.73 -59.02 -26.76
C GLN A 451 -48.52 -58.09 -26.65
N SER A 452 -48.76 -56.81 -26.85
CA SER A 452 -47.78 -55.79 -26.60
C SER A 452 -47.81 -55.40 -25.10
N SER A 453 -46.73 -55.62 -24.39
CA SER A 453 -46.61 -55.10 -23.04
C SER A 453 -45.81 -53.79 -23.08
N HIS A 454 -46.45 -52.69 -22.71
CA HIS A 454 -45.76 -51.43 -22.43
C HIS A 454 -45.28 -51.46 -20.99
N SER A 455 -43.97 -51.34 -20.77
CA SER A 455 -43.42 -51.10 -19.43
C SER A 455 -42.81 -49.71 -19.43
N ASP A 456 -43.50 -48.77 -18.78
CA ASP A 456 -42.93 -47.49 -18.42
C ASP A 456 -42.14 -47.64 -17.10
N ALA A 457 -40.83 -47.70 -17.20
CA ALA A 457 -39.97 -47.65 -16.05
C ALA A 457 -39.24 -46.34 -16.01
N GLY A 458 -39.77 -45.39 -15.26
CA GLY A 458 -39.11 -44.12 -14.96
C GLY A 458 -38.26 -44.26 -13.70
N GLY A 459 -36.97 -44.12 -13.82
CA GLY A 459 -36.04 -44.05 -12.68
C GLY A 459 -35.60 -42.59 -12.44
N MET A 460 -35.81 -42.10 -11.22
CA MET A 460 -35.25 -40.81 -10.78
C MET A 460 -34.09 -41.10 -9.83
N GLY A 461 -32.89 -40.78 -10.26
CA GLY A 461 -31.69 -40.92 -9.44
C GLY A 461 -31.21 -39.54 -8.97
N GLU A 462 -31.00 -39.38 -7.69
CA GLU A 462 -30.36 -38.20 -7.13
C GLU A 462 -28.97 -38.56 -6.63
N SER A 463 -27.97 -37.79 -7.08
CA SER A 463 -26.62 -37.92 -6.56
C SER A 463 -26.13 -36.56 -6.05
N TRP A 464 -25.49 -36.56 -4.90
CA TRP A 464 -24.91 -35.41 -4.27
C TRP A 464 -23.40 -35.54 -4.36
N ARG A 465 -22.75 -34.51 -4.97
CA ARG A 465 -21.29 -34.45 -5.06
C ARG A 465 -20.80 -33.21 -4.33
N GLU A 466 -19.82 -33.37 -3.47
CA GLU A 466 -19.08 -32.26 -2.87
C GLU A 466 -18.16 -31.67 -3.94
N VAL A 467 -18.31 -30.36 -4.17
CA VAL A 467 -17.50 -29.60 -5.15
C VAL A 467 -16.91 -28.41 -4.43
N GLU A 468 -15.62 -28.15 -4.63
CA GLU A 468 -14.98 -26.91 -4.20
C GLU A 468 -15.26 -25.82 -5.23
N GLU A 469 -15.87 -24.73 -4.78
CA GLU A 469 -16.16 -23.55 -5.60
C GLU A 469 -15.56 -22.32 -4.95
N TYR A 470 -15.15 -21.34 -5.77
CA TYR A 470 -14.72 -20.03 -5.27
C TYR A 470 -15.85 -19.36 -4.48
N ARG A 471 -15.53 -18.74 -3.34
CA ARG A 471 -16.49 -17.92 -2.57
C ARG A 471 -17.01 -16.76 -3.39
N VAL A 472 -16.14 -16.19 -4.24
CA VAL A 472 -16.46 -15.22 -5.28
C VAL A 472 -15.76 -15.69 -6.56
N THR A 473 -16.52 -15.90 -7.60
CA THR A 473 -15.98 -16.42 -8.86
C THR A 473 -15.23 -15.34 -9.64
N PRO A 474 -14.26 -15.71 -10.49
CA PRO A 474 -13.60 -14.78 -11.41
C PRO A 474 -14.58 -13.97 -12.26
N ASP A 475 -15.69 -14.58 -12.69
CA ASP A 475 -16.72 -13.92 -13.50
C ASP A 475 -17.48 -12.86 -12.70
N GLN A 476 -17.79 -13.12 -11.42
CA GLN A 476 -18.40 -12.14 -10.53
C GLN A 476 -17.50 -10.92 -10.33
N LEU A 477 -16.18 -11.13 -10.15
CA LEU A 477 -15.22 -10.02 -10.02
C LEU A 477 -15.10 -9.19 -11.31
N ARG A 478 -15.21 -9.83 -12.48
CA ARG A 478 -15.22 -9.13 -13.78
C ARG A 478 -16.51 -8.38 -14.07
N ALA A 479 -17.62 -8.87 -13.55
CA ALA A 479 -18.95 -8.29 -13.78
C ALA A 479 -19.26 -7.10 -12.87
N MET A 480 -18.43 -6.81 -11.85
CA MET A 480 -18.67 -5.67 -10.95
C MET A 480 -18.68 -4.35 -11.69
N ASP A 481 -19.56 -3.44 -11.27
CA ASP A 481 -19.66 -2.08 -11.76
C ASP A 481 -18.61 -1.16 -11.11
N LYS A 482 -18.45 0.04 -11.67
CA LYS A 482 -17.64 1.10 -11.05
C LYS A 482 -18.20 1.43 -9.65
N GLY A 483 -17.31 1.52 -8.67
CA GLY A 483 -17.69 1.78 -7.27
C GLY A 483 -18.21 0.55 -6.52
N GLN A 484 -18.25 -0.63 -7.13
CA GLN A 484 -18.48 -1.89 -6.43
C GLN A 484 -17.16 -2.58 -6.10
N ALA A 485 -17.09 -3.20 -4.93
CA ALA A 485 -15.92 -3.93 -4.47
C ALA A 485 -16.30 -5.12 -3.59
N VAL A 486 -15.45 -6.13 -3.55
CA VAL A 486 -15.52 -7.18 -2.54
C VAL A 486 -14.46 -6.88 -1.48
N MET A 487 -14.88 -6.68 -0.24
CA MET A 487 -13.98 -6.53 0.89
C MET A 487 -13.84 -7.84 1.64
N MET A 488 -12.60 -8.28 1.82
CA MET A 488 -12.24 -9.32 2.78
C MET A 488 -11.71 -8.65 4.06
N MET A 489 -12.37 -8.90 5.19
CA MET A 489 -11.95 -8.46 6.51
C MET A 489 -11.73 -9.70 7.39
N GLY A 490 -10.48 -10.13 7.47
CA GLY A 490 -10.14 -11.45 8.01
C GLY A 490 -10.79 -12.57 7.19
N ALA A 491 -11.62 -13.40 7.80
CA ALA A 491 -12.33 -14.49 7.10
C ALA A 491 -13.68 -14.07 6.50
N ARG A 492 -14.18 -12.87 6.77
CA ARG A 492 -15.50 -12.38 6.35
C ARG A 492 -15.41 -11.66 5.02
N LEU A 493 -16.44 -11.82 4.19
CA LEU A 493 -16.58 -11.18 2.89
C LEU A 493 -17.78 -10.26 2.85
N TYR A 494 -17.60 -9.10 2.23
CA TYR A 494 -18.65 -8.10 2.02
C TYR A 494 -18.63 -7.62 0.57
N HIS A 495 -19.75 -7.72 -0.12
CA HIS A 495 -19.91 -7.08 -1.42
C HIS A 495 -20.43 -5.65 -1.19
N LEU A 496 -19.62 -4.66 -1.53
CA LEU A 496 -19.81 -3.28 -1.16
C LEU A 496 -20.13 -2.40 -2.37
N ARG A 497 -20.93 -1.37 -2.09
CA ARG A 497 -20.94 -0.13 -2.85
C ARG A 497 -20.14 0.90 -2.05
N THR A 498 -19.04 1.40 -2.65
CA THR A 498 -18.18 2.41 -2.02
C THR A 498 -18.81 3.80 -2.17
N PRO A 499 -18.82 4.62 -1.13
CA PRO A 499 -19.28 5.99 -1.20
C PRO A 499 -18.36 6.84 -2.07
N MET A 500 -18.91 7.91 -2.62
CA MET A 500 -18.20 8.94 -3.36
C MET A 500 -18.50 10.30 -2.72
N LEU A 501 -17.44 11.09 -2.50
CA LEU A 501 -17.59 12.49 -2.09
C LEU A 501 -18.00 13.32 -3.30
N HIS A 502 -18.93 14.23 -3.09
CA HIS A 502 -19.34 15.21 -4.08
C HIS A 502 -18.76 16.56 -3.69
N PHE A 503 -17.90 17.08 -4.53
CA PHE A 503 -17.30 18.39 -4.36
C PHE A 503 -18.05 19.45 -5.18
N PRO A 504 -18.05 20.73 -4.78
CA PRO A 504 -18.51 21.81 -5.62
C PRO A 504 -17.72 21.89 -6.93
N GLU A 505 -18.34 22.38 -8.00
CA GLU A 505 -17.65 22.54 -9.30
C GLU A 505 -16.50 23.57 -9.24
N ASP A 506 -16.58 24.51 -8.31
CA ASP A 506 -15.66 25.62 -8.11
C ASP A 506 -14.77 25.44 -6.86
N VAL A 507 -14.27 24.22 -6.62
CA VAL A 507 -13.29 23.99 -5.54
C VAL A 507 -12.09 24.92 -5.75
N PRO A 508 -11.76 25.78 -4.76
CA PRO A 508 -10.64 26.68 -4.92
C PRO A 508 -9.32 25.91 -4.98
N ALA A 509 -8.44 26.34 -5.89
CA ALA A 509 -7.09 25.78 -5.98
C ALA A 509 -6.38 25.82 -4.63
N CYS A 510 -5.69 24.75 -4.31
CA CYS A 510 -4.95 24.62 -3.07
C CYS A 510 -3.87 25.70 -2.97
N ARG A 511 -3.80 26.38 -1.82
CA ARG A 511 -2.70 27.25 -1.43
C ARG A 511 -2.04 26.68 -0.19
N VAL A 512 -0.75 26.42 -0.31
CA VAL A 512 0.03 25.84 0.78
C VAL A 512 0.22 26.83 1.91
N VAL A 513 -0.03 26.40 3.11
CA VAL A 513 0.33 27.18 4.32
C VAL A 513 1.83 27.02 4.57
N ARG A 514 2.54 28.15 4.66
CA ARG A 514 3.98 28.16 4.92
C ARG A 514 4.27 28.21 6.40
N HIS A 515 5.10 27.32 6.87
CA HIS A 515 5.52 27.22 8.26
C HIS A 515 6.88 27.88 8.47
N ARG A 516 6.99 28.76 9.46
CA ARG A 516 8.28 29.36 9.81
C ARG A 516 9.16 28.34 10.51
N THR A 517 10.23 27.94 9.85
CA THR A 517 11.22 27.03 10.40
C THR A 517 12.55 27.75 10.66
N ARG A 518 13.33 27.24 11.58
CA ARG A 518 14.65 27.79 11.93
C ARG A 518 15.64 26.65 12.16
N VAL A 519 16.88 26.90 11.81
CA VAL A 519 17.98 26.02 12.19
C VAL A 519 18.06 25.95 13.73
N PRO A 520 18.09 24.75 14.32
CA PRO A 520 18.20 24.58 15.77
C PRO A 520 19.44 25.26 16.34
N ARG A 521 19.34 25.76 17.58
CA ARG A 521 20.49 26.36 18.27
C ARG A 521 21.65 25.35 18.39
N GLY A 522 22.87 25.80 18.09
CA GLY A 522 24.08 24.97 18.15
C GLY A 522 24.37 24.19 16.88
N GLN A 523 23.47 24.19 15.90
CA GLN A 523 23.75 23.63 14.57
C GLN A 523 24.15 24.76 13.59
N GLN A 524 25.03 24.43 12.65
CA GLN A 524 25.49 25.32 11.59
C GLN A 524 25.06 24.80 10.24
N THR A 525 25.08 25.64 9.24
CA THR A 525 24.73 25.30 7.85
C THR A 525 25.99 25.23 6.99
N LEU A 526 26.06 24.24 6.11
CA LEU A 526 27.29 23.93 5.37
C LEU A 526 27.58 24.97 4.28
N HIS A 527 26.54 25.46 3.57
CA HIS A 527 26.61 26.47 2.51
C HIS A 527 27.64 26.18 1.39
N PHE A 528 27.88 24.91 1.07
CA PHE A 528 28.85 24.58 0.01
C PHE A 528 28.32 24.93 -1.38
N GLU A 529 27.03 24.83 -1.61
CA GLU A 529 26.43 25.21 -2.89
C GLU A 529 26.57 26.71 -3.15
N GLU A 530 26.40 27.57 -2.13
CA GLU A 530 26.57 29.01 -2.23
C GLU A 530 28.04 29.41 -2.45
N ARG A 531 28.96 28.58 -1.95
CA ARG A 531 30.42 28.77 -2.04
C ARG A 531 31.06 27.87 -3.11
N LEU A 532 30.32 27.46 -4.11
CA LEU A 532 30.76 26.50 -5.13
C LEU A 532 32.07 26.90 -5.81
N HIS A 533 32.31 28.22 -6.04
CA HIS A 533 33.54 28.73 -6.63
C HIS A 533 34.82 28.40 -5.82
N GLU A 534 34.70 28.18 -4.50
CA GLU A 534 35.85 27.79 -3.66
C GLU A 534 36.25 26.33 -3.86
N PHE A 535 35.30 25.49 -4.28
CA PHE A 535 35.45 24.05 -4.43
C PHE A 535 35.73 23.61 -5.87
N LEU A 536 35.45 24.46 -6.85
CA LEU A 536 35.79 24.18 -8.23
C LEU A 536 37.31 24.39 -8.43
N THR A 537 37.93 23.47 -9.16
CA THR A 537 39.27 23.71 -9.68
C THR A 537 39.16 24.70 -10.83
N PRO A 538 39.96 25.79 -10.88
CA PRO A 538 39.96 26.64 -12.06
C PRO A 538 40.18 25.77 -13.30
N MET A 539 39.33 25.90 -14.31
CA MET A 539 39.64 25.35 -15.63
C MET A 539 40.72 26.23 -16.22
N ASP A 540 41.98 25.73 -16.24
CA ASP A 540 43.05 26.33 -17.00
C ASP A 540 42.86 26.14 -18.50
#